data_9b46d4cfa169ca8a978c418e612cf33b
#
_entry.id   9b46d4cfa169ca8a978c418e612cf33b
#
_cell.length_a   1.000
_cell.length_b   1.000
_cell.length_c   1.000
_cell.angle_alpha   90.00
_cell.angle_beta   90.00
_cell.angle_gamma   90.00
#
_symmetry.space_group_name_H-M   'P 1'
#
loop_
_entity.id
_entity.type
_entity.pdbx_description
1 polymer ?
#
loop_
_entity_poly.entity_id
_entity_poly.type
_entity_poly.pdbx_seq_one_letter_code
_entity_poly.pdbx_strand_id
1 'polypeptide(L)'
;MSTIDLPKKLQAFMVSWLDAAGKTKKAFERLLEHLVAKNGIELSFHARPGVSYSLRTALSSQILRPFFSIIDIIDDPDARWLSVCFYNGTITDPDSKGILIPQGILGEDGYCFDLEEFDETLLCYLEKRMDEAYNSALPAHL
;
A
#
# COMPACT_ATOMS: atom_id res chain seq x y z
N MET A 1 -5.65 -22.30 0.41
CA MET A 1 -5.26 -20.91 0.73
C MET A 1 -3.75 -20.82 0.73
N SER A 2 -3.20 -20.03 -0.16
CA SER A 2 -1.75 -19.83 -0.18
C SER A 2 -1.37 -18.84 0.90
N THR A 3 -0.39 -19.22 1.73
CA THR A 3 0.24 -18.30 2.67
C THR A 3 1.51 -17.78 2.03
N ILE A 4 1.71 -16.48 2.06
CA ILE A 4 2.97 -15.91 1.64
C ILE A 4 3.77 -15.55 2.89
N ASP A 5 5.07 -15.69 2.80
CA ASP A 5 5.95 -15.29 3.88
C ASP A 5 6.15 -13.78 3.85
N LEU A 6 5.87 -13.12 4.96
CA LEU A 6 6.13 -11.69 5.09
C LEU A 6 7.64 -11.45 5.23
N PRO A 7 8.18 -10.38 4.63
CA PRO A 7 9.57 -10.01 4.85
C PRO A 7 9.90 -9.91 6.34
N LYS A 8 11.06 -10.41 6.74
CA LYS A 8 11.45 -10.42 8.16
C LYS A 8 11.48 -9.02 8.77
N LYS A 9 11.94 -8.04 8.00
CA LYS A 9 11.96 -6.64 8.45
C LYS A 9 10.56 -6.11 8.71
N LEU A 10 9.59 -6.49 7.87
CA LEU A 10 8.19 -6.12 8.07
C LEU A 10 7.64 -6.76 9.34
N GLN A 11 7.91 -8.05 9.55
CA GLN A 11 7.46 -8.76 10.76
C GLN A 11 8.00 -8.08 12.02
N ALA A 12 9.30 -7.78 12.05
CA ALA A 12 9.93 -7.13 13.19
C ALA A 12 9.37 -5.73 13.42
N PHE A 13 9.13 -4.98 12.35
CA PHE A 13 8.53 -3.67 12.44
C PHE A 13 7.12 -3.72 13.04
N MET A 14 6.29 -4.66 12.58
CA MET A 14 4.92 -4.79 13.09
C MET A 14 4.89 -5.17 14.57
N VAL A 15 5.81 -6.01 15.01
CA VAL A 15 5.92 -6.37 16.44
C VAL A 15 6.29 -5.15 17.28
N SER A 16 7.20 -4.30 16.78
CA SER A 16 7.66 -3.11 17.52
C SER A 16 6.69 -1.94 17.45
N TRP A 17 5.73 -1.97 16.52
CA TRP A 17 4.79 -0.87 16.33
C TRP A 17 3.66 -0.95 17.35
N LEU A 18 3.67 -0.02 18.31
CA LEU A 18 2.58 0.13 19.28
C LEU A 18 1.50 0.99 18.66
N ASP A 19 0.29 0.45 18.59
CA ASP A 19 -0.82 1.18 17.98
C ASP A 19 -1.24 2.35 18.88
N ALA A 20 -1.52 3.49 18.24
CA ALA A 20 -1.96 4.71 18.92
C ALA A 20 -3.49 4.81 18.86
N ALA A 21 -4.03 5.90 19.43
CA ALA A 21 -5.47 6.14 19.49
C ALA A 21 -6.14 6.13 18.12
N GLY A 22 -5.45 6.57 17.07
CA GLY A 22 -5.96 6.56 15.69
C GLY A 22 -6.05 5.18 15.06
N LYS A 23 -5.42 4.16 15.67
CA LYS A 23 -5.44 2.77 15.21
C LYS A 23 -4.96 2.58 13.76
N THR A 24 -3.92 3.31 13.38
CA THR A 24 -3.35 3.21 12.04
C THR A 24 -2.62 1.89 11.82
N LYS A 25 -2.07 1.28 12.88
CA LYS A 25 -1.52 -0.07 12.77
C LYS A 25 -2.60 -1.07 12.36
N LYS A 26 -3.76 -0.99 13.01
CA LYS A 26 -4.91 -1.86 12.69
C LYS A 26 -5.35 -1.64 11.24
N ALA A 27 -5.37 -0.39 10.79
CA ALA A 27 -5.68 -0.05 9.40
C ALA A 27 -4.67 -0.66 8.43
N PHE A 28 -3.37 -0.55 8.76
CA PHE A 28 -2.30 -1.14 7.95
C PHE A 28 -2.44 -2.66 7.88
N GLU A 29 -2.69 -3.32 9.00
CA GLU A 29 -2.88 -4.77 9.04
C GLU A 29 -4.04 -5.21 8.16
N ARG A 30 -5.12 -4.46 8.15
CA ARG A 30 -6.26 -4.75 7.29
C ARG A 30 -5.92 -4.65 5.81
N LEU A 31 -5.20 -3.61 5.40
CA LEU A 31 -4.78 -3.45 4.00
C LEU A 31 -3.78 -4.53 3.59
N LEU A 32 -2.85 -4.88 4.47
CA LEU A 32 -1.90 -5.95 4.23
C LEU A 32 -2.61 -7.30 4.02
N GLU A 33 -3.58 -7.63 4.86
CA GLU A 33 -4.39 -8.83 4.72
C GLU A 33 -5.08 -8.90 3.36
N HIS A 34 -5.64 -7.77 2.92
CA HIS A 34 -6.31 -7.68 1.61
C HIS A 34 -5.34 -7.96 0.46
N LEU A 35 -4.14 -7.43 0.54
CA LEU A 35 -3.11 -7.62 -0.49
C LEU A 35 -2.60 -9.06 -0.54
N VAL A 36 -2.28 -9.66 0.62
CA VAL A 36 -1.70 -11.00 0.66
C VAL A 36 -2.70 -12.11 0.30
N ALA A 37 -3.99 -11.81 0.30
CA ALA A 37 -5.01 -12.74 -0.15
C ALA A 37 -5.02 -12.91 -1.68
N LYS A 38 -4.35 -12.03 -2.42
CA LYS A 38 -4.28 -12.09 -3.88
C LYS A 38 -3.19 -13.07 -4.34
N ASN A 39 -3.40 -13.66 -5.50
CA ASN A 39 -2.45 -14.62 -6.07
C ASN A 39 -1.23 -13.93 -6.69
N GLY A 40 -0.06 -14.55 -6.57
CA GLY A 40 1.16 -14.10 -7.24
C GLY A 40 1.79 -12.85 -6.65
N ILE A 41 1.53 -12.57 -5.38
CA ILE A 41 2.00 -11.37 -4.70
C ILE A 41 3.44 -11.53 -4.22
N GLU A 42 4.24 -10.50 -4.44
CA GLU A 42 5.57 -10.34 -3.85
C GLU A 42 5.62 -9.05 -3.08
N LEU A 43 6.13 -9.11 -1.85
CA LEU A 43 6.23 -7.94 -0.97
C LEU A 43 7.69 -7.54 -0.80
N SER A 44 7.96 -6.24 -0.77
CA SER A 44 9.25 -5.70 -0.33
C SER A 44 9.00 -4.60 0.68
N PHE A 45 9.88 -4.49 1.68
CA PHE A 45 9.75 -3.55 2.77
C PHE A 45 11.03 -2.73 2.90
N HIS A 46 10.90 -1.42 2.87
CA HIS A 46 12.01 -0.48 2.89
C HIS A 46 11.88 0.45 4.08
N ALA A 47 12.80 0.34 5.03
CA ALA A 47 12.77 1.13 6.26
C ALA A 47 13.67 2.35 6.16
N ARG A 48 13.13 3.52 6.49
CA ARG A 48 13.85 4.77 6.67
C ARG A 48 13.46 5.37 8.01
N PRO A 49 14.02 4.83 9.12
CA PRO A 49 13.60 5.25 10.46
C PRO A 49 13.62 6.76 10.64
N GLY A 50 12.58 7.29 11.26
CA GLY A 50 12.39 8.74 11.44
C GLY A 50 11.77 9.43 10.24
N VAL A 51 11.59 8.73 9.11
CA VAL A 51 11.00 9.29 7.88
C VAL A 51 9.78 8.48 7.48
N SER A 52 9.98 7.26 6.99
CA SER A 52 8.87 6.41 6.55
C SER A 52 9.30 4.95 6.44
N TYR A 53 8.30 4.07 6.47
CA TYR A 53 8.45 2.65 6.21
C TYR A 53 7.58 2.31 5.02
N SER A 54 8.15 1.77 3.96
CA SER A 54 7.45 1.58 2.68
C SER A 54 7.22 0.10 2.41
N LEU A 55 5.95 -0.29 2.31
CA LEU A 55 5.57 -1.62 1.84
C LEU A 55 5.19 -1.51 0.37
N ARG A 56 5.93 -2.21 -0.48
CA ARG A 56 5.67 -2.25 -1.92
C ARG A 56 5.17 -3.62 -2.31
N THR A 57 4.08 -3.65 -3.06
CA THR A 57 3.43 -4.90 -3.46
C THR A 57 3.49 -5.03 -4.97
N ALA A 58 4.01 -6.17 -5.44
CA ALA A 58 4.15 -6.47 -6.85
C ALA A 58 3.47 -7.79 -7.19
N LEU A 59 3.16 -7.97 -8.47
CA LEU A 59 2.88 -9.28 -9.03
C LEU A 59 4.19 -9.92 -9.46
N SER A 60 4.40 -11.20 -9.16
CA SER A 60 5.60 -11.93 -9.58
C SER A 60 5.78 -11.94 -11.10
N SER A 61 4.67 -11.86 -11.84
CA SER A 61 4.68 -11.81 -13.32
C SER A 61 4.76 -10.39 -13.89
N GLN A 62 4.82 -9.38 -13.04
CA GLN A 62 4.82 -7.98 -13.46
C GLN A 62 6.15 -7.60 -14.10
N ILE A 63 6.11 -7.03 -15.30
CA ILE A 63 7.31 -6.75 -16.10
C ILE A 63 7.61 -5.25 -16.20
N LEU A 64 6.59 -4.44 -16.51
CA LEU A 64 6.79 -3.03 -16.87
C LEU A 64 7.12 -2.13 -15.68
N ARG A 65 6.62 -2.47 -14.50
CA ARG A 65 6.82 -1.68 -13.28
C ARG A 65 7.23 -2.61 -12.14
N PRO A 66 8.02 -2.11 -11.17
CA PRO A 66 8.52 -2.96 -10.08
C PRO A 66 7.47 -3.36 -9.04
N PHE A 67 6.31 -2.68 -9.03
CA PHE A 67 5.22 -2.95 -8.10
C PHE A 67 3.93 -2.31 -8.63
N PHE A 68 2.79 -2.60 -8.00
CA PHE A 68 1.50 -1.97 -8.38
C PHE A 68 0.89 -1.13 -7.25
N SER A 69 1.37 -1.25 -6.02
CA SER A 69 0.92 -0.40 -4.92
C SER A 69 2.04 -0.16 -3.93
N ILE A 70 1.95 0.98 -3.23
CA ILE A 70 2.84 1.34 -2.13
C ILE A 70 1.98 1.74 -0.96
N ILE A 71 2.30 1.22 0.24
CA ILE A 71 1.79 1.77 1.49
C ILE A 71 2.98 2.32 2.24
N ASP A 72 3.04 3.63 2.39
CA ASP A 72 4.04 4.29 3.21
C ASP A 72 3.46 4.55 4.59
N ILE A 73 4.19 4.10 5.61
CA ILE A 73 3.88 4.42 7.00
C ILE A 73 4.77 5.59 7.36
N ILE A 74 4.17 6.75 7.51
CA ILE A 74 4.90 7.99 7.81
C ILE A 74 5.25 7.99 9.28
N ASP A 75 6.55 8.08 9.58
CA ASP A 75 7.07 7.99 10.94
C ASP A 75 7.02 9.35 11.65
N ASP A 76 5.79 9.83 11.87
CA ASP A 76 5.53 11.08 12.56
C ASP A 76 5.74 10.88 14.07
N PRO A 77 6.48 11.75 14.76
CA PRO A 77 6.73 11.59 16.19
C PRO A 77 5.46 11.61 17.06
N ASP A 78 4.39 12.26 16.61
CA ASP A 78 3.14 12.33 17.36
C ASP A 78 2.27 11.10 17.12
N ALA A 79 2.13 10.70 15.85
CA ALA A 79 1.37 9.51 15.47
C ALA A 79 1.71 9.11 14.04
N ARG A 80 1.93 7.82 13.83
CA ARG A 80 2.14 7.28 12.47
C ARG A 80 0.84 7.35 11.68
N TRP A 81 0.95 7.64 10.39
CA TRP A 81 -0.19 7.66 9.49
C TRP A 81 0.21 7.01 8.16
N LEU A 82 -0.77 6.68 7.32
CA LEU A 82 -0.54 5.94 6.09
C LEU A 82 -0.72 6.82 4.87
N SER A 83 0.14 6.62 3.87
CA SER A 83 -0.06 7.16 2.54
C SER A 83 -0.09 5.97 1.58
N VAL A 84 -1.24 5.75 0.93
CA VAL A 84 -1.45 4.62 0.03
C VAL A 84 -1.41 5.13 -1.40
N CYS A 85 -0.43 4.66 -2.18
CA CYS A 85 -0.15 5.22 -3.49
C CYS A 85 -0.18 4.18 -4.60
N PHE A 86 -0.59 4.63 -5.78
CA PHE A 86 -0.69 3.82 -6.99
C PHE A 86 -0.14 4.64 -8.16
N TYR A 87 0.26 3.97 -9.23
CA TYR A 87 0.58 4.67 -10.48
C TYR A 87 -0.69 5.30 -11.03
N ASN A 88 -0.59 6.56 -11.45
CA ASN A 88 -1.71 7.25 -12.06
C ASN A 88 -2.15 6.50 -13.33
N GLY A 89 -3.46 6.37 -13.52
CA GLY A 89 -4.02 5.64 -14.67
C GLY A 89 -4.28 4.17 -14.42
N THR A 90 -3.84 3.62 -13.28
CA THR A 90 -4.11 2.22 -12.93
C THR A 90 -5.32 2.05 -12.01
N ILE A 91 -5.80 3.16 -11.47
CA ILE A 91 -6.95 3.19 -10.56
C ILE A 91 -7.92 4.29 -10.96
N THR A 92 -9.14 4.21 -10.42
CA THR A 92 -10.12 5.30 -10.48
C THR A 92 -10.26 5.95 -9.11
N ASP A 93 -10.86 7.14 -9.07
CA ASP A 93 -11.13 7.85 -7.82
C ASP A 93 -12.48 8.57 -7.93
N PRO A 94 -13.60 7.79 -7.98
CA PRO A 94 -14.92 8.38 -8.23
C PRO A 94 -15.36 9.40 -7.17
N ASP A 95 -14.87 9.28 -5.94
CA ASP A 95 -15.27 10.17 -4.85
C ASP A 95 -14.26 11.30 -4.59
N SER A 96 -13.26 11.45 -5.46
CA SER A 96 -12.23 12.50 -5.36
C SER A 96 -11.54 12.52 -3.99
N LYS A 97 -11.14 11.34 -3.52
CA LYS A 97 -10.50 11.17 -2.21
C LYS A 97 -8.99 11.31 -2.24
N GLY A 98 -8.37 11.12 -3.41
CA GLY A 98 -6.92 11.10 -3.55
C GLY A 98 -6.36 12.36 -4.18
N ILE A 99 -5.04 12.38 -4.32
CA ILE A 99 -4.28 13.50 -4.87
C ILE A 99 -3.27 12.99 -5.88
N LEU A 100 -3.22 13.63 -7.05
CA LEU A 100 -2.18 13.37 -8.05
C LEU A 100 -0.84 13.93 -7.57
N ILE A 101 0.19 13.10 -7.60
CA ILE A 101 1.56 13.49 -7.25
C ILE A 101 2.42 13.39 -8.53
N PRO A 102 2.66 14.50 -9.22
CA PRO A 102 3.46 14.46 -10.45
C PRO A 102 4.84 13.87 -10.20
N GLN A 103 5.22 12.89 -11.02
CA GLN A 103 6.52 12.20 -10.94
C GLN A 103 6.83 11.61 -9.55
N GLY A 104 5.79 11.32 -8.76
CA GLY A 104 5.93 10.90 -7.36
C GLY A 104 6.35 9.45 -7.17
N ILE A 105 6.26 8.61 -8.19
CA ILE A 105 6.66 7.20 -8.10
C ILE A 105 7.70 6.90 -9.17
N LEU A 106 8.99 6.91 -8.78
CA LEU A 106 10.10 6.56 -9.66
C LEU A 106 10.05 7.31 -11.00
N GLY A 107 9.69 8.60 -10.97
CA GLY A 107 9.60 9.45 -12.16
C GLY A 107 8.28 9.38 -12.90
N GLU A 108 7.38 8.49 -12.53
CA GLU A 108 6.01 8.42 -13.06
C GLU A 108 5.03 9.12 -12.11
N ASP A 109 3.91 9.58 -12.65
CA ASP A 109 2.87 10.21 -11.84
C ASP A 109 2.27 9.20 -10.87
N GLY A 110 2.18 9.57 -9.60
CA GLY A 110 1.53 8.80 -8.56
C GLY A 110 0.17 9.37 -8.22
N TYR A 111 -0.67 8.54 -7.60
CA TYR A 111 -1.97 8.96 -7.09
C TYR A 111 -2.10 8.41 -5.68
N CYS A 112 -2.21 9.28 -4.67
CA CYS A 112 -2.04 8.90 -3.28
C CYS A 112 -3.25 9.29 -2.43
N PHE A 113 -3.48 8.46 -1.40
CA PHE A 113 -4.56 8.64 -0.43
C PHE A 113 -3.96 8.62 0.97
N ASP A 114 -4.27 9.63 1.78
CA ASP A 114 -3.80 9.71 3.16
C ASP A 114 -4.84 9.13 4.11
N LEU A 115 -4.36 8.33 5.08
CA LEU A 115 -5.21 7.76 6.12
C LEU A 115 -4.55 8.04 7.46
N GLU A 116 -5.16 8.94 8.24
CA GLU A 116 -4.62 9.40 9.53
C GLU A 116 -5.23 8.68 10.72
N GLU A 117 -6.32 7.93 10.50
CA GLU A 117 -6.96 7.12 11.52
C GLU A 117 -7.70 5.95 10.87
N PHE A 118 -8.04 4.94 11.65
CA PHE A 118 -8.83 3.82 11.16
C PHE A 118 -10.20 4.34 10.71
N ASP A 119 -10.51 4.16 9.43
CA ASP A 119 -11.75 4.63 8.81
C ASP A 119 -12.27 3.51 7.92
N GLU A 120 -13.32 2.84 8.37
CA GLU A 120 -13.89 1.68 7.67
C GLU A 120 -14.30 2.03 6.23
N THR A 121 -14.94 3.17 6.03
CA THR A 121 -15.38 3.60 4.71
C THR A 121 -14.20 3.83 3.76
N LEU A 122 -13.17 4.52 4.25
CA LEU A 122 -11.97 4.78 3.44
C LEU A 122 -11.20 3.49 3.18
N LEU A 123 -11.12 2.59 4.17
CA LEU A 123 -10.44 1.31 3.97
C LEU A 123 -11.11 0.45 2.90
N CYS A 124 -12.44 0.37 2.90
CA CYS A 124 -13.19 -0.31 1.83
C CYS A 124 -12.93 0.34 0.47
N TYR A 125 -12.87 1.66 0.44
CA TYR A 125 -12.57 2.41 -0.78
C TYR A 125 -11.17 2.08 -1.31
N LEU A 126 -10.17 2.06 -0.42
CA LEU A 126 -8.79 1.75 -0.78
C LEU A 126 -8.62 0.29 -1.24
N GLU A 127 -9.34 -0.63 -0.61
CA GLU A 127 -9.30 -2.04 -1.01
C GLU A 127 -9.76 -2.21 -2.47
N LYS A 128 -10.78 -1.46 -2.88
CA LYS A 128 -11.23 -1.46 -4.28
C LYS A 128 -10.17 -0.86 -5.21
N ARG A 129 -9.47 0.18 -4.79
CA ARG A 129 -8.36 0.75 -5.57
C ARG A 129 -7.21 -0.25 -5.72
N MET A 130 -6.93 -1.01 -4.67
CA MET A 130 -5.93 -2.08 -4.72
C MET A 130 -6.33 -3.16 -5.73
N ASP A 131 -7.61 -3.51 -5.78
CA ASP A 131 -8.12 -4.48 -6.76
C ASP A 131 -7.95 -3.97 -8.19
N GLU A 132 -8.23 -2.69 -8.42
CA GLU A 132 -8.04 -2.06 -9.73
C GLU A 132 -6.56 -2.10 -10.14
N ALA A 133 -5.67 -1.72 -9.24
CA ALA A 133 -4.23 -1.69 -9.50
C ALA A 133 -3.69 -3.11 -9.76
N TYR A 134 -4.14 -4.08 -9.00
CA TYR A 134 -3.79 -5.49 -9.20
C TYR A 134 -4.22 -5.95 -10.59
N ASN A 135 -5.46 -5.69 -10.98
CA ASN A 135 -5.98 -6.07 -12.29
C ASN A 135 -5.21 -5.38 -13.42
N SER A 136 -4.85 -4.12 -13.22
CA SER A 136 -4.05 -3.37 -14.20
C SER A 136 -2.65 -3.97 -14.39
N ALA A 137 -2.09 -4.58 -13.33
CA ALA A 137 -0.76 -5.18 -13.37
C ALA A 137 -0.76 -6.61 -13.95
N LEU A 138 -1.93 -7.25 -14.06
CA LEU A 138 -2.02 -8.59 -14.64
C LEU A 138 -1.59 -8.57 -16.10
N PRO A 139 -0.89 -9.64 -16.58
CA PRO A 139 -0.54 -9.73 -17.99
C PRO A 139 -1.78 -9.68 -18.88
N ALA A 140 -1.66 -8.99 -20.02
CA ALA A 140 -2.72 -8.96 -21.00
C ALA A 140 -2.93 -10.37 -21.59
N HIS A 141 -4.18 -10.77 -21.69
CA HIS A 141 -4.55 -12.00 -22.37
C HIS A 141 -4.79 -11.68 -23.84
N LEU A 142 -4.09 -12.40 -24.69
CA LEU A 142 -4.23 -12.29 -26.13
C LEU A 142 -5.19 -13.37 -26.65
#